data_709ed3fbed03c6bbf973a7e1d43fd8e1
#
_entry.id   709ed3fbed03c6bbf973a7e1d43fd8e1
#
_cell.length_a   1.000
_cell.length_b   1.000
_cell.length_c   1.000
_cell.angle_alpha   90.00
_cell.angle_beta   90.00
_cell.angle_gamma   90.00
#
_symmetry.space_group_name_H-M   'P 1'
#
loop_
_entity.id
_entity.type
_entity.pdbx_description
1 polymer ?
#
loop_
_entity_poly.entity_id
_entity_poly.type
_entity_poly.pdbx_seq_one_letter_code
_entity_poly.pdbx_strand_id
1 'polypeptide(L)'
;HAYMLRVAIPYGTLSSQQMRKLAHIARVYDRDYGHFTTRQNIQYNWPKLVDVPDILAELAEVEMHAIQTSGNCIRNVTADHFAGVAADEIEDPRVYAEIVRQWSTLHPEFSFLPRKFKIAVNGTAQDRAALRVHDIGLQIRRNSAGKIGFEVMVGGGQGRTPYIAPTIREFLPKQHLLSYLEAILRVYNQLGRRDNLYKARIKILVASTGVENFTKLVEEEWAEIKGGELTLPEDEHRRILDYFSPPQYQDSNGASKTFETHKTWNLDFSRWCKTNVVSHKRPGFSIITISLKPIGSAPGDASADQMDVIAGLAEKFSHDEIRVTHEQNLVLAHVCQSDIYEVWEALENAALSTPNIGLISDMITCPGLDYCNLANARSIPVAQNIAKKFEDLDRQHDIGELKIKISGCINACGHHHVGHIGILGVDKRGEEFYQITLGGSGAEDAALGDIVGRAFGYDEVTGAIETIVDTYVTERSNGERFLDTYRRVGLGPFKEALYGTA
;
A
#
# COMPACT_ATOMS: atom_id res chain seq x y z
N HIS A 1 21.10 10.78 13.14
CA HIS A 1 19.89 9.97 12.99
C HIS A 1 20.07 8.67 13.75
N ALA A 2 18.95 8.11 14.23
CA ALA A 2 18.92 6.83 14.95
C ALA A 2 18.84 5.63 13.95
N TYR A 3 18.97 4.44 14.48
CA TYR A 3 18.71 3.23 13.72
C TYR A 3 17.20 3.09 13.47
N MET A 4 16.82 2.53 12.31
CA MET A 4 15.43 2.23 11.99
C MET A 4 15.23 0.71 12.00
N LEU A 5 14.30 0.23 12.82
CA LEU A 5 13.84 -1.15 12.82
C LEU A 5 12.51 -1.25 12.05
N ARG A 6 12.40 -2.19 11.13
CA ARG A 6 11.16 -2.50 10.43
C ARG A 6 10.70 -3.90 10.77
N VAL A 7 9.46 -4.01 11.24
CA VAL A 7 8.81 -5.28 11.56
C VAL A 7 7.97 -5.74 10.38
N ALA A 8 8.09 -7.01 10.02
CA ALA A 8 7.31 -7.61 8.95
C ALA A 8 5.88 -7.89 9.43
N ILE A 9 4.92 -7.46 8.62
CA ILE A 9 3.51 -7.83 8.76
C ILE A 9 3.12 -8.50 7.44
N PRO A 10 3.21 -9.83 7.32
CA PRO A 10 2.94 -10.55 6.09
C PRO A 10 1.55 -10.21 5.55
N TYR A 11 1.48 -9.88 4.25
CA TYR A 11 0.24 -9.45 3.56
C TYR A 11 -0.61 -8.43 4.36
N GLY A 12 0.01 -7.74 5.32
CA GLY A 12 -0.60 -6.69 6.14
C GLY A 12 -1.53 -7.17 7.25
N THR A 13 -1.68 -8.48 7.49
CA THR A 13 -2.62 -9.00 8.51
C THR A 13 -1.93 -9.24 9.84
N LEU A 14 -2.54 -8.80 10.93
CA LEU A 14 -2.07 -9.02 12.31
C LEU A 14 -3.24 -9.15 13.28
N SER A 15 -2.98 -9.77 14.44
CA SER A 15 -3.93 -9.90 15.55
C SER A 15 -3.86 -8.70 16.50
N SER A 16 -4.84 -8.59 17.39
CA SER A 16 -4.83 -7.63 18.50
C SER A 16 -3.63 -7.84 19.43
N GLN A 17 -3.28 -9.08 19.73
CA GLN A 17 -2.13 -9.40 20.56
C GLN A 17 -0.82 -8.90 19.92
N GLN A 18 -0.66 -9.08 18.62
CA GLN A 18 0.46 -8.53 17.86
C GLN A 18 0.45 -6.99 17.87
N MET A 19 -0.70 -6.36 17.69
CA MET A 19 -0.81 -4.91 17.76
C MET A 19 -0.45 -4.36 19.16
N ARG A 20 -0.89 -5.02 20.25
CA ARG A 20 -0.50 -4.64 21.60
C ARG A 20 1.00 -4.81 21.85
N LYS A 21 1.62 -5.84 21.29
CA LYS A 21 3.08 -6.01 21.36
C LYS A 21 3.79 -4.89 20.61
N LEU A 22 3.29 -4.49 19.45
CA LEU A 22 3.83 -3.34 18.71
C LEU A 22 3.65 -2.02 19.48
N ALA A 23 2.53 -1.81 20.16
CA ALA A 23 2.30 -0.67 21.04
C ALA A 23 3.30 -0.66 22.23
N HIS A 24 3.52 -1.82 22.85
CA HIS A 24 4.51 -1.97 23.91
C HIS A 24 5.93 -1.59 23.45
N ILE A 25 6.34 -2.09 22.28
CA ILE A 25 7.65 -1.78 21.70
C ILE A 25 7.78 -0.27 21.43
N ALA A 26 6.72 0.38 20.93
CA ALA A 26 6.71 1.82 20.72
C ALA A 26 6.96 2.61 22.01
N ARG A 27 6.33 2.21 23.14
CA ARG A 27 6.48 2.87 24.44
C ARG A 27 7.85 2.66 25.07
N VAL A 28 8.34 1.42 25.02
CA VAL A 28 9.54 1.03 25.76
C VAL A 28 10.83 1.34 25.01
N TYR A 29 10.84 1.15 23.69
CA TYR A 29 12.08 1.15 22.90
C TYR A 29 12.13 2.27 21.84
N ASP A 30 11.01 2.96 21.57
CA ASP A 30 10.95 4.06 20.62
C ASP A 30 10.39 5.33 21.27
N ARG A 31 9.69 6.17 20.57
CA ARG A 31 9.14 7.46 21.01
C ARG A 31 7.62 7.44 21.07
N ASP A 32 7.05 6.36 21.58
CA ASP A 32 5.61 6.17 21.80
C ASP A 32 4.75 6.18 20.52
N TYR A 33 5.34 5.89 19.35
CA TYR A 33 4.59 5.74 18.10
C TYR A 33 5.24 4.72 17.15
N GLY A 34 4.45 4.18 16.22
CA GLY A 34 4.92 3.39 15.10
C GLY A 34 4.47 3.98 13.77
N HIS A 35 5.31 3.87 12.73
CA HIS A 35 5.00 4.35 11.39
C HIS A 35 4.61 3.18 10.47
N PHE A 36 3.35 3.14 10.02
CA PHE A 36 2.86 2.16 9.06
C PHE A 36 3.29 2.52 7.64
N THR A 37 3.78 1.54 6.90
CA THR A 37 4.47 1.78 5.62
C THR A 37 3.63 1.40 4.41
N THR A 38 4.00 1.94 3.24
CA THR A 38 3.42 1.56 1.93
C THR A 38 3.67 0.10 1.53
N ARG A 39 4.37 -0.68 2.35
CA ARG A 39 4.59 -2.13 2.18
C ARG A 39 3.92 -2.95 3.26
N GLN A 40 2.86 -2.41 3.87
CA GLN A 40 2.06 -3.08 4.90
C GLN A 40 2.87 -3.56 6.11
N ASN A 41 3.99 -2.88 6.41
CA ASN A 41 4.83 -3.13 7.58
C ASN A 41 4.67 -1.98 8.59
N ILE A 42 5.22 -2.15 9.78
CA ILE A 42 5.46 -1.05 10.72
C ILE A 42 6.97 -0.82 10.87
N GLN A 43 7.37 0.42 11.10
CA GLN A 43 8.74 0.78 11.42
C GLN A 43 8.84 1.69 12.64
N TYR A 44 9.90 1.49 13.40
CA TYR A 44 10.33 2.32 14.51
C TYR A 44 11.58 3.08 14.09
N ASN A 45 11.61 4.38 14.34
CA ASN A 45 12.63 5.26 13.75
C ASN A 45 13.76 5.60 14.74
N TRP A 46 13.62 5.25 16.04
CA TRP A 46 14.49 5.73 17.09
C TRP A 46 15.03 4.65 18.04
N PRO A 47 14.91 3.33 17.77
CA PRO A 47 15.43 2.33 18.69
C PRO A 47 16.94 2.44 18.84
N LYS A 48 17.46 2.14 20.03
CA LYS A 48 18.89 2.02 20.21
C LYS A 48 19.36 0.66 19.71
N LEU A 49 20.52 0.62 19.08
CA LEU A 49 21.07 -0.63 18.53
C LEU A 49 21.23 -1.72 19.59
N VAL A 50 21.57 -1.33 20.82
CA VAL A 50 21.75 -2.27 21.94
C VAL A 50 20.45 -2.94 22.40
N ASP A 51 19.29 -2.29 22.16
CA ASP A 51 17.98 -2.80 22.54
C ASP A 51 17.36 -3.72 21.46
N VAL A 52 17.95 -3.76 20.25
CA VAL A 52 17.40 -4.56 19.13
C VAL A 52 17.25 -6.05 19.45
N PRO A 53 18.20 -6.73 20.12
CA PRO A 53 18.00 -8.13 20.51
C PRO A 53 16.77 -8.35 21.40
N ASP A 54 16.53 -7.45 22.35
CA ASP A 54 15.38 -7.52 23.26
C ASP A 54 14.07 -7.27 22.48
N ILE A 55 14.04 -6.30 21.58
CA ILE A 55 12.89 -6.05 20.68
C ILE A 55 12.58 -7.29 19.83
N LEU A 56 13.61 -7.98 19.30
CA LEU A 56 13.40 -9.18 18.50
C LEU A 56 12.89 -10.35 19.35
N ALA A 57 13.33 -10.46 20.61
CA ALA A 57 12.80 -11.46 21.55
C ALA A 57 11.32 -11.19 21.87
N GLU A 58 10.97 -9.95 22.15
CA GLU A 58 9.59 -9.51 22.37
C GLU A 58 8.68 -9.82 21.16
N LEU A 59 9.14 -9.55 19.94
CA LEU A 59 8.41 -9.86 18.71
C LEU A 59 8.20 -11.36 18.54
N ALA A 60 9.19 -12.19 18.90
CA ALA A 60 9.10 -13.65 18.82
C ALA A 60 8.02 -14.25 19.73
N GLU A 61 7.70 -13.61 20.87
CA GLU A 61 6.62 -14.04 21.76
C GLU A 61 5.23 -14.04 21.09
N VAL A 62 5.05 -13.21 20.05
CA VAL A 62 3.81 -13.09 19.29
C VAL A 62 3.99 -13.52 17.83
N GLU A 63 4.98 -14.36 17.55
CA GLU A 63 5.29 -14.91 16.22
C GLU A 63 5.56 -13.84 15.14
N MET A 64 6.14 -12.70 15.54
CA MET A 64 6.56 -11.63 14.64
C MET A 64 8.08 -11.57 14.49
N HIS A 65 8.53 -10.99 13.40
CA HIS A 65 9.96 -10.87 13.08
C HIS A 65 10.26 -9.68 12.15
N ALA A 66 11.55 -9.41 11.92
CA ALA A 66 12.04 -8.38 11.00
C ALA A 66 12.63 -8.97 9.70
N ILE A 67 12.47 -10.27 9.43
CA ILE A 67 12.99 -10.95 8.24
C ILE A 67 12.28 -10.39 6.98
N GLN A 68 12.98 -10.31 5.85
CA GLN A 68 12.47 -9.81 4.56
C GLN A 68 11.99 -8.34 4.57
N THR A 69 12.38 -7.55 5.56
CA THR A 69 12.07 -6.11 5.58
C THR A 69 13.16 -5.25 4.95
N SER A 70 14.38 -5.78 4.80
CA SER A 70 15.54 -5.12 4.23
C SER A 70 16.40 -6.08 3.38
N GLY A 71 17.50 -5.61 2.79
CA GLY A 71 18.45 -6.46 2.04
C GLY A 71 18.10 -6.72 0.56
N ASN A 72 18.94 -7.52 -0.07
CA ASN A 72 18.82 -7.94 -1.47
C ASN A 72 18.13 -9.31 -1.58
N CYS A 73 16.97 -9.42 -1.01
CA CYS A 73 16.14 -10.63 -0.98
C CYS A 73 14.71 -10.29 -1.42
N ILE A 74 13.87 -11.31 -1.50
CA ILE A 74 12.41 -11.14 -1.63
C ILE A 74 11.91 -10.47 -0.35
N ARG A 75 11.19 -9.36 -0.51
CA ARG A 75 10.64 -8.57 0.59
C ARG A 75 9.32 -9.14 1.06
N ASN A 76 8.83 -8.66 2.21
CA ASN A 76 7.48 -8.96 2.68
C ASN A 76 6.48 -8.95 1.51
N VAL A 77 5.76 -10.05 1.31
CA VAL A 77 4.74 -10.18 0.27
C VAL A 77 3.52 -9.38 0.69
N THR A 78 3.02 -8.53 -0.19
CA THR A 78 1.85 -7.71 0.08
C THR A 78 0.62 -8.22 -0.66
N ALA A 79 -0.56 -7.95 -0.11
CA ALA A 79 -1.83 -8.32 -0.72
C ALA A 79 -2.85 -7.17 -0.59
N ASP A 80 -3.98 -7.29 -1.29
CA ASP A 80 -5.13 -6.42 -1.09
C ASP A 80 -5.53 -6.37 0.40
N HIS A 81 -5.68 -5.17 0.94
CA HIS A 81 -6.06 -5.00 2.34
C HIS A 81 -7.52 -5.35 2.64
N PHE A 82 -8.36 -5.58 1.61
CA PHE A 82 -9.71 -6.13 1.74
C PHE A 82 -9.79 -7.62 1.40
N ALA A 83 -8.64 -8.29 1.36
CA ALA A 83 -8.55 -9.73 1.09
C ALA A 83 -9.45 -10.54 2.03
N GLY A 84 -10.18 -11.51 1.50
CA GLY A 84 -11.11 -12.37 2.25
C GLY A 84 -12.46 -11.72 2.58
N VAL A 85 -12.64 -10.41 2.34
CA VAL A 85 -13.88 -9.67 2.71
C VAL A 85 -14.49 -8.82 1.60
N ALA A 86 -13.74 -8.55 0.52
CA ALA A 86 -14.23 -7.76 -0.60
C ALA A 86 -15.36 -8.46 -1.36
N ALA A 87 -16.38 -7.68 -1.76
CA ALA A 87 -17.59 -8.22 -2.40
C ALA A 87 -17.33 -8.82 -3.79
N ASP A 88 -16.33 -8.32 -4.51
CA ASP A 88 -15.94 -8.71 -5.87
C ASP A 88 -14.74 -9.67 -5.92
N GLU A 89 -14.36 -10.25 -4.78
CA GLU A 89 -13.20 -11.13 -4.66
C GLU A 89 -13.41 -12.46 -5.39
N ILE A 90 -12.44 -12.83 -6.21
CA ILE A 90 -12.42 -14.13 -6.90
C ILE A 90 -11.98 -15.25 -5.95
N GLU A 91 -10.90 -15.02 -5.21
CA GLU A 91 -10.34 -15.86 -4.17
C GLU A 91 -9.43 -15.01 -3.27
N ASP A 92 -9.29 -15.39 -1.99
CA ASP A 92 -8.50 -14.65 -1.00
C ASP A 92 -7.01 -14.62 -1.39
N PRO A 93 -6.45 -13.46 -1.75
CA PRO A 93 -5.05 -13.35 -2.16
C PRO A 93 -4.04 -13.66 -1.05
N ARG A 94 -4.46 -13.62 0.24
CA ARG A 94 -3.58 -13.96 1.37
C ARG A 94 -3.10 -15.40 1.33
N VAL A 95 -3.92 -16.31 0.81
CA VAL A 95 -3.56 -17.72 0.65
C VAL A 95 -2.29 -17.85 -0.19
N TYR A 96 -2.26 -17.19 -1.32
CA TYR A 96 -1.11 -17.23 -2.22
C TYR A 96 0.05 -16.37 -1.73
N ALA A 97 -0.23 -15.25 -1.08
CA ALA A 97 0.81 -14.43 -0.45
C ALA A 97 1.55 -15.20 0.65
N GLU A 98 0.83 -16.02 1.44
CA GLU A 98 1.43 -16.88 2.46
C GLU A 98 2.25 -18.02 1.85
N ILE A 99 1.75 -18.68 0.81
CA ILE A 99 2.49 -19.73 0.08
C ILE A 99 3.83 -19.13 -0.43
N VAL A 100 3.79 -17.97 -1.07
CA VAL A 100 4.98 -17.28 -1.57
C VAL A 100 5.90 -16.85 -0.42
N ARG A 101 5.35 -16.40 0.70
CA ARG A 101 6.13 -16.04 1.88
C ARG A 101 6.90 -17.24 2.45
N GLN A 102 6.22 -18.37 2.66
CA GLN A 102 6.85 -19.58 3.18
C GLN A 102 7.95 -20.08 2.24
N TRP A 103 7.68 -20.18 0.95
CA TRP A 103 8.67 -20.56 -0.05
C TRP A 103 9.88 -19.61 -0.11
N SER A 104 9.66 -18.31 -0.03
CA SER A 104 10.72 -17.31 -0.20
C SER A 104 11.55 -17.03 1.05
N THR A 105 11.03 -17.38 2.23
CA THR A 105 11.74 -17.13 3.51
C THR A 105 12.96 -18.03 3.61
N LEU A 106 14.13 -17.42 3.71
CA LEU A 106 15.44 -18.10 3.78
C LEU A 106 15.72 -19.00 2.57
N HIS A 107 15.10 -18.74 1.41
CA HIS A 107 15.34 -19.52 0.21
C HIS A 107 16.81 -19.46 -0.21
N PRO A 108 17.49 -20.60 -0.39
CA PRO A 108 18.96 -20.65 -0.56
C PRO A 108 19.43 -19.92 -1.82
N GLU A 109 18.69 -20.01 -2.94
CA GLU A 109 19.07 -19.34 -4.19
C GLU A 109 18.80 -17.82 -4.18
N PHE A 110 17.83 -17.33 -3.34
CA PHE A 110 17.33 -15.96 -3.41
C PHE A 110 17.68 -15.11 -2.18
N SER A 111 18.56 -15.62 -1.33
CA SER A 111 19.08 -14.86 -0.18
C SER A 111 19.99 -13.70 -0.60
N PHE A 112 20.54 -13.72 -1.81
CA PHE A 112 21.45 -12.70 -2.33
C PHE A 112 21.16 -12.34 -3.80
N LEU A 113 19.97 -11.76 -4.04
CA LEU A 113 19.57 -11.26 -5.36
C LEU A 113 20.39 -10.01 -5.77
N PRO A 114 20.42 -9.62 -7.06
CA PRO A 114 21.08 -8.38 -7.49
C PRO A 114 20.57 -7.13 -6.74
N ARG A 115 19.29 -7.10 -6.40
CA ARG A 115 18.65 -6.02 -5.62
C ARG A 115 17.41 -6.51 -4.91
N LYS A 116 16.85 -5.69 -3.96
CA LYS A 116 15.55 -5.94 -3.30
C LYS A 116 14.47 -6.32 -4.30
N PHE A 117 13.65 -7.29 -3.97
CA PHE A 117 12.61 -7.84 -4.83
C PHE A 117 11.25 -7.80 -4.12
N LYS A 118 10.21 -7.37 -4.81
CA LYS A 118 8.88 -7.12 -4.23
C LYS A 118 7.81 -7.86 -5.02
N ILE A 119 6.96 -8.60 -4.32
CA ILE A 119 5.82 -9.33 -4.88
C ILE A 119 4.54 -8.81 -4.23
N ALA A 120 3.48 -8.64 -5.03
CA ALA A 120 2.16 -8.28 -4.56
C ALA A 120 1.09 -9.16 -5.22
N VAL A 121 0.02 -9.48 -4.47
CA VAL A 121 -1.09 -10.34 -4.92
C VAL A 121 -2.42 -9.61 -4.74
N ASN A 122 -3.30 -9.69 -5.75
CA ASN A 122 -4.63 -9.12 -5.70
C ASN A 122 -5.68 -10.14 -6.18
N GLY A 123 -6.84 -10.14 -5.53
CA GLY A 123 -7.94 -11.09 -5.80
C GLY A 123 -9.20 -10.45 -6.39
N THR A 124 -9.22 -9.14 -6.57
CA THR A 124 -10.40 -8.36 -7.00
C THR A 124 -10.17 -7.66 -8.33
N ALA A 125 -11.21 -7.13 -8.95
CA ALA A 125 -11.10 -6.34 -10.17
C ALA A 125 -10.37 -5.02 -9.92
N GLN A 126 -10.66 -4.37 -8.79
CA GLN A 126 -9.96 -3.17 -8.34
C GLN A 126 -8.58 -3.53 -7.78
N ASP A 127 -7.52 -2.92 -8.28
CA ASP A 127 -6.16 -3.13 -7.77
C ASP A 127 -5.85 -2.23 -6.57
N ARG A 128 -6.03 -2.75 -5.37
CA ARG A 128 -5.64 -2.10 -4.10
C ARG A 128 -4.23 -2.49 -3.63
N ALA A 129 -3.53 -3.34 -4.38
CA ALA A 129 -2.17 -3.80 -4.06
C ALA A 129 -1.07 -3.14 -4.91
N ALA A 130 -1.45 -2.29 -5.86
CA ALA A 130 -0.56 -1.61 -6.80
C ALA A 130 0.36 -2.59 -7.56
N LEU A 131 -0.22 -3.63 -8.16
CA LEU A 131 0.47 -4.77 -8.77
C LEU A 131 1.52 -4.34 -9.78
N ARG A 132 1.14 -3.43 -10.71
CA ARG A 132 1.99 -3.05 -11.84
C ARG A 132 3.20 -2.19 -11.47
N VAL A 133 3.35 -1.78 -10.19
CA VAL A 133 4.55 -1.07 -9.70
C VAL A 133 5.40 -1.94 -8.77
N HIS A 134 5.20 -3.26 -8.81
CA HIS A 134 6.00 -4.27 -8.13
C HIS A 134 6.92 -5.01 -9.11
N ASP A 135 7.96 -5.67 -8.58
CA ASP A 135 8.86 -6.51 -9.39
C ASP A 135 8.08 -7.68 -10.00
N ILE A 136 7.14 -8.26 -9.23
CA ILE A 136 6.09 -9.16 -9.70
C ILE A 136 4.75 -8.72 -9.13
N GLY A 137 3.74 -8.59 -9.99
CA GLY A 137 2.33 -8.46 -9.65
C GLY A 137 1.57 -9.71 -10.06
N LEU A 138 0.78 -10.27 -9.14
CA LEU A 138 -0.04 -11.46 -9.34
C LEU A 138 -1.52 -11.08 -9.22
N GLN A 139 -2.22 -11.06 -10.33
CA GLN A 139 -3.67 -10.85 -10.35
C GLN A 139 -4.38 -12.21 -10.44
N ILE A 140 -5.15 -12.55 -9.42
CA ILE A 140 -5.97 -13.76 -9.46
C ILE A 140 -7.02 -13.63 -10.57
N ARG A 141 -7.13 -14.65 -11.39
CA ARG A 141 -8.06 -14.75 -12.52
C ARG A 141 -8.81 -16.09 -12.49
N ARG A 142 -9.98 -16.08 -13.09
CA ARG A 142 -10.75 -17.29 -13.37
C ARG A 142 -10.88 -17.45 -14.89
N ASN A 143 -10.47 -18.59 -15.42
CA ASN A 143 -10.61 -18.85 -16.85
C ASN A 143 -12.04 -19.28 -17.22
N SER A 144 -12.30 -19.47 -18.52
CA SER A 144 -13.62 -19.86 -19.05
C SER A 144 -14.12 -21.22 -18.51
N ALA A 145 -13.21 -22.09 -18.05
CA ALA A 145 -13.54 -23.38 -17.42
C ALA A 145 -13.72 -23.25 -15.88
N GLY A 146 -13.73 -22.04 -15.34
CA GLY A 146 -13.89 -21.78 -13.91
C GLY A 146 -12.66 -22.04 -13.06
N LYS A 147 -11.52 -22.44 -13.65
CA LYS A 147 -10.29 -22.71 -12.90
C LYS A 147 -9.58 -21.42 -12.49
N ILE A 148 -9.02 -21.44 -11.27
CA ILE A 148 -8.21 -20.35 -10.73
C ILE A 148 -6.78 -20.39 -11.27
N GLY A 149 -6.25 -19.23 -11.53
CA GLY A 149 -4.87 -18.99 -11.94
C GLY A 149 -4.51 -17.52 -11.80
N PHE A 150 -3.38 -17.12 -12.38
CA PHE A 150 -2.83 -15.76 -12.25
C PHE A 150 -2.53 -15.16 -13.62
N GLU A 151 -2.89 -13.91 -13.78
CA GLU A 151 -2.17 -13.02 -14.69
C GLU A 151 -0.87 -12.61 -14.00
N VAL A 152 0.27 -12.79 -14.67
CA VAL A 152 1.59 -12.53 -14.10
C VAL A 152 2.22 -11.32 -14.79
N MET A 153 2.45 -10.27 -14.02
CA MET A 153 3.07 -9.02 -14.45
C MET A 153 4.47 -8.93 -13.87
N VAL A 154 5.48 -8.59 -14.68
CA VAL A 154 6.89 -8.54 -14.24
C VAL A 154 7.60 -7.30 -14.75
N GLY A 155 8.47 -6.75 -13.91
CA GLY A 155 9.33 -5.64 -14.28
C GLY A 155 8.77 -4.26 -13.94
N GLY A 156 7.79 -4.19 -13.06
CA GLY A 156 7.35 -2.94 -12.47
C GLY A 156 8.28 -2.42 -11.38
N GLY A 157 8.10 -1.18 -11.02
CA GLY A 157 8.80 -0.60 -9.88
C GLY A 157 9.03 0.89 -9.97
N GLN A 158 9.18 1.46 -8.81
CA GLN A 158 9.42 2.88 -8.60
C GLN A 158 10.92 3.19 -8.41
N GLY A 159 11.25 4.38 -8.00
CA GLY A 159 12.62 4.85 -7.84
C GLY A 159 13.07 5.70 -9.01
N ARG A 160 14.40 5.86 -9.21
CA ARG A 160 14.96 6.80 -10.17
C ARG A 160 14.41 6.64 -11.61
N THR A 161 14.13 5.42 -12.02
CA THR A 161 13.58 5.12 -13.35
C THR A 161 12.36 4.24 -13.13
N PRO A 162 11.16 4.80 -13.02
CA PRO A 162 9.93 4.03 -12.79
C PRO A 162 9.50 3.26 -14.04
N TYR A 163 8.89 2.10 -13.82
CA TYR A 163 8.28 1.29 -14.88
C TYR A 163 6.97 0.71 -14.40
N ILE A 164 6.01 0.63 -15.33
CA ILE A 164 4.78 -0.14 -15.17
C ILE A 164 5.06 -1.55 -15.68
N ALA A 165 4.72 -2.57 -14.89
CA ALA A 165 4.96 -3.97 -15.24
C ALA A 165 4.09 -4.40 -16.43
N PRO A 166 4.71 -4.91 -17.51
CA PRO A 166 3.96 -5.61 -18.55
C PRO A 166 3.49 -6.98 -18.06
N THR A 167 2.42 -7.49 -18.66
CA THR A 167 1.99 -8.87 -18.47
C THR A 167 2.88 -9.79 -19.32
N ILE A 168 3.50 -10.77 -18.68
CA ILE A 168 4.31 -11.79 -19.38
C ILE A 168 3.55 -13.12 -19.53
N ARG A 169 2.47 -13.31 -18.75
CA ARG A 169 1.61 -14.49 -18.86
C ARG A 169 0.17 -14.12 -18.44
N GLU A 170 -0.76 -14.29 -19.38
CA GLU A 170 -2.18 -13.94 -19.19
C GLU A 170 -2.89 -14.87 -18.20
N PHE A 171 -2.53 -16.16 -18.20
CA PHE A 171 -3.09 -17.15 -17.29
C PHE A 171 -2.09 -18.23 -16.93
N LEU A 172 -1.67 -18.25 -15.66
CA LEU A 172 -0.85 -19.29 -15.05
C LEU A 172 -1.75 -20.13 -14.11
N PRO A 173 -1.95 -21.44 -14.35
CA PRO A 173 -2.70 -22.27 -13.41
C PRO A 173 -2.08 -22.28 -12.03
N LYS A 174 -2.90 -22.24 -10.96
CA LYS A 174 -2.45 -22.04 -9.56
C LYS A 174 -1.38 -23.04 -9.10
N GLN A 175 -1.43 -24.29 -9.56
CA GLN A 175 -0.45 -25.32 -9.19
C GLN A 175 0.97 -25.02 -9.66
N HIS A 176 1.15 -24.12 -10.62
CA HIS A 176 2.45 -23.74 -11.15
C HIS A 176 3.00 -22.42 -10.59
N LEU A 177 2.33 -21.86 -9.57
CA LEU A 177 2.71 -20.56 -8.99
C LEU A 177 4.19 -20.53 -8.62
N LEU A 178 4.63 -21.44 -7.75
CA LEU A 178 6.01 -21.43 -7.23
C LEU A 178 7.04 -21.73 -8.32
N SER A 179 6.81 -22.72 -9.19
CA SER A 179 7.75 -23.05 -10.26
C SER A 179 7.92 -21.89 -11.26
N TYR A 180 6.86 -21.15 -11.56
CA TYR A 180 6.95 -20.01 -12.46
C TYR A 180 7.67 -18.80 -11.82
N LEU A 181 7.39 -18.53 -10.53
CA LEU A 181 8.11 -17.52 -9.77
C LEU A 181 9.61 -17.84 -9.67
N GLU A 182 9.94 -19.13 -9.45
CA GLU A 182 11.33 -19.59 -9.43
C GLU A 182 12.03 -19.34 -10.76
N ALA A 183 11.39 -19.65 -11.89
CA ALA A 183 11.93 -19.39 -13.20
C ALA A 183 12.22 -17.90 -13.44
N ILE A 184 11.27 -17.02 -13.07
CA ILE A 184 11.48 -15.56 -13.14
C ILE A 184 12.69 -15.12 -12.31
N LEU A 185 12.78 -15.62 -11.08
CA LEU A 185 13.84 -15.25 -10.16
C LEU A 185 15.21 -15.82 -10.58
N ARG A 186 15.30 -17.01 -11.15
CA ARG A 186 16.53 -17.58 -11.70
C ARG A 186 17.03 -16.77 -12.89
N VAL A 187 16.16 -16.45 -13.84
CA VAL A 187 16.54 -15.55 -14.96
C VAL A 187 17.03 -14.20 -14.44
N TYR A 188 16.34 -13.63 -13.46
CA TYR A 188 16.79 -12.38 -12.85
C TYR A 188 18.10 -12.53 -12.06
N ASN A 189 18.28 -13.62 -11.32
CA ASN A 189 19.49 -13.84 -10.52
C ASN A 189 20.74 -14.03 -11.39
N GLN A 190 20.59 -14.66 -12.55
CA GLN A 190 21.64 -14.89 -13.53
C GLN A 190 21.99 -13.63 -14.35
N LEU A 191 20.97 -12.95 -14.87
CA LEU A 191 21.15 -11.86 -15.84
C LEU A 191 21.06 -10.46 -15.24
N GLY A 192 20.56 -10.31 -14.01
CA GLY A 192 20.46 -9.04 -13.31
C GLY A 192 21.83 -8.43 -13.02
N ARG A 193 21.96 -7.13 -13.27
CA ARG A 193 23.23 -6.41 -13.05
C ARG A 193 23.61 -6.36 -11.57
N ARG A 194 24.88 -6.64 -11.28
CA ARG A 194 25.47 -6.54 -9.92
C ARG A 194 26.57 -5.46 -9.83
N ASP A 195 27.05 -5.01 -10.96
CA ASP A 195 28.09 -3.99 -11.09
C ASP A 195 27.57 -2.57 -10.83
N ASN A 196 26.26 -2.34 -11.02
CA ASN A 196 25.65 -1.03 -10.85
C ASN A 196 24.35 -1.11 -10.06
N LEU A 197 24.39 -0.69 -8.79
CA LEU A 197 23.30 -0.70 -7.84
C LEU A 197 22.01 0.00 -8.35
N TYR A 198 22.16 1.05 -9.15
CA TYR A 198 21.01 1.81 -9.69
C TYR A 198 20.35 1.12 -10.89
N LYS A 199 21.05 0.17 -11.52
CA LYS A 199 20.55 -0.61 -12.66
C LYS A 199 20.29 -2.08 -12.33
N ALA A 200 20.33 -2.46 -11.06
CA ALA A 200 20.28 -3.84 -10.61
C ALA A 200 18.84 -4.42 -10.48
N ARG A 201 17.78 -3.60 -10.51
CA ARG A 201 16.39 -4.08 -10.38
C ARG A 201 15.92 -4.84 -11.63
N ILE A 202 15.04 -5.85 -11.45
CA ILE A 202 14.46 -6.65 -12.54
C ILE A 202 13.81 -5.80 -13.63
N LYS A 203 13.16 -4.69 -13.28
CA LYS A 203 12.55 -3.77 -14.24
C LYS A 203 13.53 -3.24 -15.30
N ILE A 204 14.80 -3.06 -14.93
CA ILE A 204 15.85 -2.64 -15.85
C ILE A 204 16.24 -3.79 -16.78
N LEU A 205 16.31 -5.02 -16.23
CA LEU A 205 16.55 -6.21 -17.05
C LEU A 205 15.44 -6.40 -18.07
N VAL A 206 14.15 -6.37 -17.64
CA VAL A 206 13.00 -6.51 -18.54
C VAL A 206 13.02 -5.43 -19.63
N ALA A 207 13.25 -4.16 -19.27
CA ALA A 207 13.29 -3.06 -20.23
C ALA A 207 14.46 -3.17 -21.23
N SER A 208 15.65 -3.62 -20.78
CA SER A 208 16.82 -3.75 -21.64
C SER A 208 16.80 -4.99 -22.54
N THR A 209 16.19 -6.07 -22.08
CA THR A 209 16.04 -7.33 -22.83
C THR A 209 14.87 -7.27 -23.82
N GLY A 210 13.86 -6.46 -23.51
CA GLY A 210 12.56 -6.47 -24.17
C GLY A 210 11.64 -7.54 -23.57
N VAL A 211 10.34 -7.22 -23.51
CA VAL A 211 9.34 -8.07 -22.83
C VAL A 211 9.26 -9.46 -23.45
N GLU A 212 9.22 -9.55 -24.78
CA GLU A 212 9.12 -10.82 -25.51
C GLU A 212 10.32 -11.74 -25.26
N ASN A 213 11.55 -11.19 -25.35
CA ASN A 213 12.77 -11.96 -25.10
C ASN A 213 12.88 -12.37 -23.61
N PHE A 214 12.52 -11.47 -22.69
CA PHE A 214 12.49 -11.82 -21.27
C PHE A 214 11.48 -12.93 -20.99
N THR A 215 10.29 -12.86 -21.54
CA THR A 215 9.26 -13.91 -21.42
C THR A 215 9.77 -15.23 -21.96
N LYS A 216 10.43 -15.24 -23.14
CA LYS A 216 11.02 -16.44 -23.72
C LYS A 216 12.04 -17.09 -22.78
N LEU A 217 12.94 -16.31 -22.19
CA LEU A 217 13.92 -16.82 -21.22
C LEU A 217 13.26 -17.44 -20.00
N VAL A 218 12.19 -16.81 -19.48
CA VAL A 218 11.42 -17.35 -18.36
C VAL A 218 10.71 -18.66 -18.73
N GLU A 219 10.11 -18.74 -19.93
CA GLU A 219 9.42 -19.95 -20.38
C GLU A 219 10.41 -21.10 -20.63
N GLU A 220 11.60 -20.83 -21.14
CA GLU A 220 12.68 -21.81 -21.31
C GLU A 220 13.14 -22.35 -19.94
N GLU A 221 13.43 -21.49 -18.98
CA GLU A 221 13.78 -21.92 -17.60
C GLU A 221 12.64 -22.69 -16.94
N TRP A 222 11.40 -22.22 -17.11
CA TRP A 222 10.24 -22.88 -16.53
C TRP A 222 9.98 -24.27 -17.13
N ALA A 223 10.25 -24.48 -18.41
CA ALA A 223 10.08 -25.77 -19.06
C ALA A 223 10.92 -26.88 -18.39
N GLU A 224 12.10 -26.52 -17.84
CA GLU A 224 12.99 -27.47 -17.16
C GLU A 224 12.49 -27.89 -15.77
N ILE A 225 11.70 -27.03 -15.09
CA ILE A 225 11.27 -27.26 -13.69
C ILE A 225 9.76 -27.46 -13.55
N LYS A 226 9.01 -27.27 -14.63
CA LYS A 226 7.55 -27.43 -14.64
C LYS A 226 7.13 -28.87 -14.35
N GLY A 227 6.22 -29.04 -13.40
CA GLY A 227 5.74 -30.36 -12.98
C GLY A 227 6.69 -31.10 -12.02
N GLY A 228 7.77 -30.46 -11.59
CA GLY A 228 8.68 -30.96 -10.56
C GLY A 228 8.20 -30.67 -9.13
N GLU A 229 9.14 -30.66 -8.20
CA GLU A 229 8.91 -30.52 -6.74
C GLU A 229 8.18 -29.22 -6.34
N LEU A 230 8.28 -28.17 -7.15
CA LEU A 230 7.61 -26.88 -6.93
C LEU A 230 6.15 -26.85 -7.45
N THR A 231 5.61 -27.97 -7.88
CA THR A 231 4.17 -28.08 -8.16
C THR A 231 3.42 -28.01 -6.84
N LEU A 232 2.59 -26.97 -6.67
CA LEU A 232 1.83 -26.77 -5.43
C LEU A 232 0.82 -27.90 -5.25
N PRO A 233 0.96 -28.74 -4.19
CA PRO A 233 0.01 -29.81 -3.89
C PRO A 233 -1.34 -29.22 -3.44
N GLU A 234 -2.44 -29.88 -3.79
CA GLU A 234 -3.79 -29.42 -3.44
C GLU A 234 -4.07 -29.47 -1.92
N ASP A 235 -3.47 -30.42 -1.21
CA ASP A 235 -3.56 -30.52 0.24
C ASP A 235 -2.85 -29.37 0.94
N GLU A 236 -1.68 -28.95 0.45
CA GLU A 236 -0.96 -27.79 0.99
C GLU A 236 -1.73 -26.48 0.70
N HIS A 237 -2.26 -26.32 -0.50
CA HIS A 237 -3.13 -25.19 -0.81
C HIS A 237 -4.34 -25.15 0.14
N ARG A 238 -4.98 -26.30 0.37
CA ARG A 238 -6.13 -26.40 1.26
C ARG A 238 -5.76 -26.09 2.70
N ARG A 239 -4.63 -26.58 3.20
CA ARG A 239 -4.12 -26.28 4.55
C ARG A 239 -4.02 -24.77 4.79
N ILE A 240 -3.50 -24.02 3.82
CA ILE A 240 -3.35 -22.57 3.93
C ILE A 240 -4.70 -21.87 3.73
N LEU A 241 -5.54 -22.34 2.83
CA LEU A 241 -6.90 -21.83 2.65
C LEU A 241 -7.72 -21.97 3.95
N ASP A 242 -7.63 -23.11 4.63
CA ASP A 242 -8.32 -23.37 5.89
C ASP A 242 -7.84 -22.44 7.01
N TYR A 243 -6.56 -22.06 7.02
CA TYR A 243 -6.02 -21.07 7.97
C TYR A 243 -6.68 -19.68 7.79
N PHE A 244 -7.00 -19.28 6.56
CA PHE A 244 -7.70 -18.03 6.26
C PHE A 244 -9.21 -18.18 6.16
N SER A 245 -9.77 -19.26 6.68
CA SER A 245 -11.22 -19.49 6.68
C SER A 245 -11.95 -18.31 7.35
N PRO A 246 -13.08 -17.85 6.78
CA PRO A 246 -13.86 -16.77 7.38
C PRO A 246 -14.25 -17.12 8.83
N PRO A 247 -14.28 -16.12 9.73
CA PRO A 247 -14.72 -16.34 11.10
C PRO A 247 -16.19 -16.79 11.13
N GLN A 248 -16.60 -17.38 12.25
CA GLN A 248 -18.01 -17.72 12.46
C GLN A 248 -18.79 -16.41 12.77
N TYR A 249 -19.43 -15.88 11.75
CA TYR A 249 -20.23 -14.69 11.90
C TYR A 249 -21.54 -15.00 12.63
N GLN A 250 -21.98 -14.07 13.48
CA GLN A 250 -23.33 -14.10 14.02
C GLN A 250 -24.35 -13.86 12.90
N ASP A 251 -25.54 -14.45 13.03
CA ASP A 251 -26.61 -14.21 12.07
C ASP A 251 -27.06 -12.74 12.14
N SER A 252 -26.84 -12.01 11.06
CA SER A 252 -27.37 -10.66 10.90
C SER A 252 -28.47 -10.68 9.84
N ASN A 253 -29.62 -10.11 10.15
CA ASN A 253 -30.78 -10.07 9.24
C ASN A 253 -30.64 -8.99 8.14
N GLY A 254 -29.44 -8.75 7.62
CA GLY A 254 -29.18 -7.72 6.59
C GLY A 254 -28.89 -6.34 7.18
N ALA A 255 -29.22 -5.26 6.45
CA ALA A 255 -28.90 -3.88 6.86
C ALA A 255 -29.49 -3.54 8.23
N SER A 256 -28.65 -3.03 9.12
CA SER A 256 -29.07 -2.65 10.47
C SER A 256 -29.90 -1.36 10.45
N LYS A 257 -31.15 -1.42 10.95
CA LYS A 257 -31.99 -0.22 11.14
C LYS A 257 -31.32 0.79 12.08
N THR A 258 -30.64 0.32 13.10
CA THR A 258 -29.89 1.15 14.06
C THR A 258 -28.78 1.93 13.36
N PHE A 259 -28.02 1.29 12.48
CA PHE A 259 -26.97 1.93 11.67
C PHE A 259 -27.52 3.07 10.81
N GLU A 260 -28.61 2.83 10.08
CA GLU A 260 -29.23 3.87 9.25
C GLU A 260 -29.85 5.01 10.09
N THR A 261 -30.37 4.70 11.27
CA THR A 261 -30.87 5.70 12.21
C THR A 261 -29.73 6.61 12.68
N HIS A 262 -28.60 6.07 13.11
CA HIS A 262 -27.45 6.87 13.54
C HIS A 262 -26.90 7.75 12.41
N LYS A 263 -26.82 7.26 11.18
CA LYS A 263 -26.42 8.06 10.01
C LYS A 263 -27.37 9.25 9.76
N THR A 264 -28.65 9.09 10.05
CA THR A 264 -29.63 10.16 9.88
C THR A 264 -29.53 11.23 10.98
N TRP A 265 -29.16 10.86 12.18
CA TRP A 265 -29.18 11.74 13.34
C TRP A 265 -27.84 12.40 13.66
N ASN A 266 -26.71 11.78 13.24
CA ASN A 266 -25.38 12.28 13.47
C ASN A 266 -24.67 12.56 12.13
N LEU A 267 -24.50 13.85 11.81
CA LEU A 267 -23.90 14.29 10.55
C LEU A 267 -22.42 13.88 10.43
N ASP A 268 -21.66 13.96 11.52
CA ASP A 268 -20.23 13.64 11.53
C ASP A 268 -20.03 12.14 11.34
N PHE A 269 -20.84 11.32 12.00
CA PHE A 269 -20.88 9.89 11.75
C PHE A 269 -21.27 9.56 10.30
N SER A 270 -22.25 10.26 9.75
CA SER A 270 -22.68 10.07 8.35
C SER A 270 -21.56 10.41 7.37
N ARG A 271 -20.84 11.51 7.59
CA ARG A 271 -19.68 11.93 6.78
C ARG A 271 -18.55 10.90 6.86
N TRP A 272 -18.24 10.44 8.07
CA TRP A 272 -17.24 9.41 8.27
C TRP A 272 -17.64 8.08 7.59
N CYS A 273 -18.88 7.66 7.70
CA CYS A 273 -19.36 6.46 6.99
C CYS A 273 -19.18 6.55 5.48
N LYS A 274 -19.35 7.74 4.90
CA LYS A 274 -19.25 7.94 3.44
C LYS A 274 -17.85 7.64 2.89
N THR A 275 -16.81 7.88 3.67
CA THR A 275 -15.40 7.68 3.24
C THR A 275 -14.76 6.44 3.84
N ASN A 276 -15.06 6.11 5.10
CA ASN A 276 -14.33 5.13 5.88
C ASN A 276 -15.01 3.75 5.97
N VAL A 277 -16.27 3.62 5.55
CA VAL A 277 -17.04 2.37 5.64
C VAL A 277 -17.36 1.84 4.25
N VAL A 278 -16.97 0.59 4.00
CA VAL A 278 -17.16 -0.10 2.71
C VAL A 278 -17.98 -1.37 2.92
N SER A 279 -18.75 -1.77 1.91
CA SER A 279 -19.56 -2.99 1.95
C SER A 279 -18.68 -4.25 2.05
N HIS A 280 -19.05 -5.12 2.96
CA HIS A 280 -18.46 -6.45 3.12
C HIS A 280 -19.17 -7.46 2.20
N LYS A 281 -18.47 -8.54 1.74
CA LYS A 281 -19.08 -9.61 0.94
C LYS A 281 -20.24 -10.31 1.66
N ARG A 282 -20.26 -10.33 3.00
CA ARG A 282 -21.35 -10.85 3.81
C ARG A 282 -22.32 -9.72 4.16
N PRO A 283 -23.62 -9.83 3.83
CA PRO A 283 -24.63 -8.85 4.22
C PRO A 283 -24.70 -8.66 5.74
N GLY A 284 -24.95 -7.42 6.20
CA GLY A 284 -25.01 -7.06 7.62
C GLY A 284 -23.65 -6.78 8.26
N PHE A 285 -22.56 -6.94 7.52
CA PHE A 285 -21.20 -6.56 7.92
C PHE A 285 -20.65 -5.44 7.05
N SER A 286 -19.64 -4.77 7.54
CA SER A 286 -18.91 -3.71 6.83
C SER A 286 -17.42 -3.80 7.12
N ILE A 287 -16.64 -3.23 6.22
CA ILE A 287 -15.21 -3.03 6.34
C ILE A 287 -14.99 -1.58 6.78
N ILE A 288 -14.23 -1.36 7.84
CA ILE A 288 -13.92 -0.02 8.34
C ILE A 288 -12.44 0.28 8.08
N THR A 289 -12.15 1.38 7.39
CA THR A 289 -10.81 1.90 7.26
C THR A 289 -10.57 3.02 8.26
N ILE A 290 -9.57 2.85 9.10
CA ILE A 290 -9.13 3.82 10.12
C ILE A 290 -8.04 4.68 9.49
N SER A 291 -8.30 5.97 9.34
CA SER A 291 -7.32 6.92 8.84
C SER A 291 -6.27 7.22 9.90
N LEU A 292 -5.00 7.06 9.55
CA LEU A 292 -3.85 7.49 10.34
C LEU A 292 -3.31 8.84 9.86
N LYS A 293 -4.20 9.73 9.42
CA LYS A 293 -3.84 11.03 8.82
C LYS A 293 -4.74 12.15 9.31
N PRO A 294 -4.88 12.31 10.65
CA PRO A 294 -5.52 13.49 11.17
C PRO A 294 -4.68 14.74 10.84
N ILE A 295 -5.35 15.87 10.67
CA ILE A 295 -4.69 17.13 10.35
C ILE A 295 -3.70 17.49 11.44
N GLY A 296 -2.47 17.86 11.06
CA GLY A 296 -1.39 18.21 11.97
C GLY A 296 -0.53 17.03 12.44
N SER A 297 -0.90 15.78 12.12
CA SER A 297 -0.11 14.59 12.45
C SER A 297 0.75 14.14 11.26
N ALA A 298 1.78 13.33 11.53
CA ALA A 298 2.57 12.70 10.49
C ALA A 298 1.75 11.57 9.85
N PRO A 299 1.55 11.57 8.52
CA PRO A 299 0.76 10.54 7.86
C PRO A 299 1.33 9.13 8.07
N GLY A 300 0.47 8.21 8.49
CA GLY A 300 0.83 6.81 8.73
C GLY A 300 1.37 6.51 10.13
N ASP A 301 1.47 7.50 11.01
CA ASP A 301 1.88 7.29 12.40
C ASP A 301 0.66 7.01 13.30
N ALA A 302 0.83 6.06 14.22
CA ALA A 302 -0.10 5.79 15.30
C ALA A 302 0.66 5.75 16.63
N SER A 303 0.13 6.43 17.66
CA SER A 303 0.68 6.34 19.01
C SER A 303 0.44 4.95 19.61
N ALA A 304 1.21 4.59 20.64
CA ALA A 304 1.01 3.34 21.34
C ALA A 304 -0.40 3.21 21.94
N ASP A 305 -0.96 4.30 22.48
CA ASP A 305 -2.33 4.32 22.99
C ASP A 305 -3.37 4.12 21.89
N GLN A 306 -3.16 4.74 20.72
CA GLN A 306 -4.02 4.51 19.56
C GLN A 306 -3.94 3.05 19.07
N MET A 307 -2.75 2.44 19.05
CA MET A 307 -2.59 1.02 18.70
C MET A 307 -3.33 0.12 19.70
N ASP A 308 -3.32 0.42 21.00
CA ASP A 308 -4.06 -0.34 22.01
C ASP A 308 -5.59 -0.20 21.84
N VAL A 309 -6.09 1.01 21.51
CA VAL A 309 -7.51 1.20 21.18
C VAL A 309 -7.92 0.36 19.99
N ILE A 310 -7.12 0.39 18.91
CA ILE A 310 -7.40 -0.39 17.69
C ILE A 310 -7.37 -1.89 17.99
N ALA A 311 -6.44 -2.37 18.82
CA ALA A 311 -6.39 -3.76 19.26
C ALA A 311 -7.67 -4.15 20.02
N GLY A 312 -8.14 -3.32 20.96
CA GLY A 312 -9.38 -3.57 21.68
C GLY A 312 -10.62 -3.57 20.77
N LEU A 313 -10.66 -2.70 19.77
CA LEU A 313 -11.75 -2.69 18.78
C LEU A 313 -11.73 -3.95 17.91
N ALA A 314 -10.55 -4.42 17.51
CA ALA A 314 -10.40 -5.66 16.73
C ALA A 314 -10.88 -6.89 17.52
N GLU A 315 -10.49 -7.01 18.80
CA GLU A 315 -10.95 -8.09 19.68
C GLU A 315 -12.46 -8.12 19.81
N LYS A 316 -13.06 -6.95 20.03
CA LYS A 316 -14.49 -6.86 20.30
C LYS A 316 -15.36 -6.96 19.05
N PHE A 317 -14.94 -6.37 17.92
CA PHE A 317 -15.81 -6.11 16.77
C PHE A 317 -15.31 -6.65 15.44
N SER A 318 -14.06 -7.10 15.32
CA SER A 318 -13.46 -7.54 14.04
C SER A 318 -12.79 -8.91 14.13
N HIS A 319 -13.30 -9.81 14.97
CA HIS A 319 -12.79 -11.17 15.11
C HIS A 319 -11.27 -11.25 15.32
N ASP A 320 -10.72 -10.34 16.11
CA ASP A 320 -9.29 -10.25 16.42
C ASP A 320 -8.38 -9.98 15.19
N GLU A 321 -8.93 -9.41 14.13
CA GLU A 321 -8.19 -9.16 12.89
C GLU A 321 -8.06 -7.67 12.56
N ILE A 322 -6.83 -7.24 12.29
CA ILE A 322 -6.45 -5.90 11.83
C ILE A 322 -5.68 -6.03 10.51
N ARG A 323 -5.85 -5.09 9.60
CA ARG A 323 -5.09 -5.03 8.35
C ARG A 323 -4.34 -3.71 8.23
N VAL A 324 -3.13 -3.76 7.73
CA VAL A 324 -2.36 -2.59 7.30
C VAL A 324 -2.60 -2.38 5.82
N THR A 325 -2.97 -1.16 5.41
CA THR A 325 -3.18 -0.86 4.00
C THR A 325 -1.88 -0.45 3.32
N HIS A 326 -1.86 -0.59 2.00
CA HIS A 326 -0.83 -0.01 1.13
C HIS A 326 -0.79 1.53 1.23
N GLU A 327 -1.87 2.16 1.66
CA GLU A 327 -2.01 3.61 1.77
C GLU A 327 -1.73 4.13 3.18
N GLN A 328 -1.04 3.35 4.04
CA GLN A 328 -0.63 3.74 5.41
C GLN A 328 -1.83 4.02 6.34
N ASN A 329 -2.91 3.27 6.19
CA ASN A 329 -4.07 3.25 7.07
C ASN A 329 -4.25 1.85 7.67
N LEU A 330 -5.20 1.69 8.60
CA LEU A 330 -5.55 0.40 9.19
C LEU A 330 -7.00 0.01 8.86
N VAL A 331 -7.31 -1.28 8.92
CA VAL A 331 -8.64 -1.80 8.59
C VAL A 331 -9.11 -2.75 9.67
N LEU A 332 -10.38 -2.59 10.09
CA LEU A 332 -11.17 -3.59 10.78
C LEU A 332 -12.09 -4.25 9.74
N ALA A 333 -11.82 -5.53 9.44
CA ALA A 333 -12.36 -6.17 8.26
C ALA A 333 -13.78 -6.73 8.43
N HIS A 334 -14.25 -6.98 9.67
CA HIS A 334 -15.41 -7.83 9.94
C HIS A 334 -16.43 -7.18 10.89
N VAL A 335 -16.68 -5.88 10.79
CA VAL A 335 -17.53 -5.17 11.75
C VAL A 335 -19.02 -5.36 11.42
N CYS A 336 -19.81 -5.83 12.39
CA CYS A 336 -21.25 -5.88 12.24
C CYS A 336 -21.83 -4.47 12.11
N GLN A 337 -22.80 -4.27 11.22
CA GLN A 337 -23.39 -2.95 10.99
C GLN A 337 -24.05 -2.35 12.24
N SER A 338 -24.57 -3.18 13.16
CA SER A 338 -25.12 -2.71 14.43
C SER A 338 -24.10 -2.03 15.32
N ASP A 339 -22.81 -2.37 15.17
CA ASP A 339 -21.75 -2.00 16.09
C ASP A 339 -20.90 -0.83 15.55
N ILE A 340 -21.10 -0.43 14.28
CA ILE A 340 -20.29 0.60 13.62
C ILE A 340 -20.32 1.94 14.39
N TYR A 341 -21.44 2.30 14.99
CA TYR A 341 -21.56 3.54 15.74
C TYR A 341 -20.70 3.51 17.01
N GLU A 342 -20.71 2.40 17.76
CA GLU A 342 -19.85 2.20 18.93
C GLU A 342 -18.36 2.22 18.55
N VAL A 343 -18.02 1.59 17.43
CA VAL A 343 -16.64 1.64 16.88
C VAL A 343 -16.25 3.07 16.55
N TRP A 344 -17.13 3.84 15.89
CA TRP A 344 -16.86 5.23 15.55
C TRP A 344 -16.68 6.10 16.80
N GLU A 345 -17.51 5.97 17.83
CA GLU A 345 -17.36 6.71 19.09
C GLU A 345 -16.02 6.44 19.77
N ALA A 346 -15.58 5.18 19.78
CA ALA A 346 -14.26 4.82 20.32
C ALA A 346 -13.11 5.41 19.50
N LEU A 347 -13.23 5.40 18.17
CA LEU A 347 -12.24 6.03 17.27
C LEU A 347 -12.22 7.56 17.44
N GLU A 348 -13.39 8.19 17.61
CA GLU A 348 -13.49 9.65 17.85
C GLU A 348 -12.75 10.02 19.14
N ASN A 349 -12.98 9.28 20.22
CA ASN A 349 -12.30 9.50 21.50
C ASN A 349 -10.77 9.31 21.42
N ALA A 350 -10.28 8.53 20.45
CA ALA A 350 -8.86 8.29 20.22
C ALA A 350 -8.25 9.18 19.11
N ALA A 351 -9.00 10.15 18.56
CA ALA A 351 -8.62 10.97 17.41
C ALA A 351 -8.24 10.14 16.16
N LEU A 352 -9.00 9.08 15.89
CA LEU A 352 -8.82 8.13 14.77
C LEU A 352 -10.00 8.11 13.79
N SER A 353 -10.98 8.99 13.96
CA SER A 353 -12.22 9.04 13.17
C SER A 353 -12.17 10.02 12.00
N THR A 354 -10.98 10.38 11.52
CA THR A 354 -10.85 11.34 10.41
C THR A 354 -11.58 10.84 9.15
N PRO A 355 -12.57 11.60 8.61
CA PRO A 355 -13.42 11.18 7.49
C PRO A 355 -12.77 11.55 6.14
N ASN A 356 -11.63 10.97 5.80
CA ASN A 356 -10.86 11.42 4.64
C ASN A 356 -10.34 10.32 3.70
N ILE A 357 -10.74 9.06 3.90
CA ILE A 357 -10.24 7.96 3.05
C ILE A 357 -10.54 8.24 1.56
N GLY A 358 -9.47 8.25 0.75
CA GLY A 358 -9.53 8.54 -0.67
C GLY A 358 -9.63 10.04 -1.03
N LEU A 359 -9.79 10.94 -0.06
CA LEU A 359 -9.82 12.38 -0.27
C LEU A 359 -8.41 12.99 -0.29
N ILE A 360 -8.31 14.27 -0.65
CA ILE A 360 -7.01 14.97 -0.81
C ILE A 360 -6.13 14.92 0.45
N SER A 361 -6.69 14.89 1.65
CA SER A 361 -5.93 14.81 2.89
C SER A 361 -5.49 13.39 3.28
N ASP A 362 -5.98 12.35 2.58
CA ASP A 362 -5.50 10.97 2.74
C ASP A 362 -4.18 10.73 1.99
N MET A 363 -3.18 11.56 2.31
CA MET A 363 -1.90 11.57 1.61
C MET A 363 -0.99 10.42 2.05
N ILE A 364 -0.26 9.84 1.09
CA ILE A 364 0.84 8.92 1.37
C ILE A 364 2.15 9.71 1.44
N THR A 365 2.91 9.51 2.52
CA THR A 365 4.25 10.10 2.65
C THR A 365 5.29 9.08 3.09
N CYS A 366 6.52 9.23 2.62
CA CYS A 366 7.64 8.60 3.30
C CYS A 366 8.13 9.51 4.46
N PRO A 367 8.96 9.02 5.38
CA PRO A 367 9.47 9.84 6.48
C PRO A 367 10.28 11.09 6.07
N GLY A 368 10.84 11.12 4.85
CA GLY A 368 11.65 12.25 4.40
C GLY A 368 12.89 12.53 5.26
N LEU A 369 13.42 13.75 5.18
CA LEU A 369 14.61 14.16 5.95
C LEU A 369 14.41 14.17 7.47
N ASP A 370 13.16 14.13 7.94
CA ASP A 370 12.89 14.12 9.37
C ASP A 370 13.46 12.86 10.05
N TYR A 371 13.42 11.70 9.36
CA TYR A 371 13.87 10.42 9.91
C TYR A 371 14.80 9.62 8.99
N CYS A 372 14.93 9.96 7.70
CA CYS A 372 15.63 9.15 6.71
C CYS A 372 16.92 9.82 6.20
N ASN A 373 18.08 9.23 6.49
CA ASN A 373 19.39 9.70 5.99
C ASN A 373 19.55 9.64 4.46
N LEU A 374 18.66 8.96 3.74
CA LEU A 374 18.70 8.86 2.28
C LEU A 374 17.83 9.93 1.60
N ALA A 375 17.07 10.69 2.37
CA ALA A 375 16.19 11.72 1.82
C ALA A 375 16.95 12.99 1.44
N ASN A 376 16.38 13.72 0.49
CA ASN A 376 16.92 14.99 -0.02
C ASN A 376 16.05 16.17 0.42
N ALA A 377 14.81 15.90 0.86
CA ALA A 377 13.88 16.93 1.32
C ALA A 377 12.91 16.34 2.35
N ARG A 378 12.30 17.21 3.15
CA ARG A 378 11.26 16.85 4.10
C ARG A 378 9.96 16.54 3.36
N SER A 379 9.22 15.53 3.80
CA SER A 379 7.93 15.16 3.22
C SER A 379 6.76 15.34 4.20
N ILE A 380 6.98 15.08 5.47
CA ILE A 380 5.94 15.21 6.51
C ILE A 380 5.43 16.65 6.64
N PRO A 381 6.28 17.69 6.81
CA PRO A 381 5.79 19.07 6.90
C PRO A 381 5.06 19.55 5.65
N VAL A 382 5.46 19.10 4.46
CA VAL A 382 4.74 19.40 3.21
C VAL A 382 3.34 18.79 3.22
N ALA A 383 3.20 17.52 3.63
CA ALA A 383 1.90 16.89 3.77
C ALA A 383 1.01 17.60 4.80
N GLN A 384 1.57 17.99 5.96
CA GLN A 384 0.84 18.69 6.99
C GLN A 384 0.35 20.07 6.51
N ASN A 385 1.17 20.81 5.78
CA ASN A 385 0.80 22.11 5.21
C ASN A 385 -0.32 21.96 4.16
N ILE A 386 -0.24 20.94 3.29
CA ILE A 386 -1.30 20.64 2.32
C ILE A 386 -2.58 20.22 3.06
N ALA A 387 -2.51 19.30 4.03
CA ALA A 387 -3.67 18.87 4.81
C ALA A 387 -4.37 20.04 5.50
N LYS A 388 -3.60 20.96 6.09
CA LYS A 388 -4.14 22.17 6.71
C LYS A 388 -4.78 23.11 5.70
N LYS A 389 -4.20 23.27 4.51
CA LYS A 389 -4.76 24.13 3.44
C LYS A 389 -6.11 23.62 2.95
N PHE A 390 -6.32 22.31 2.99
CA PHE A 390 -7.56 21.62 2.58
C PHE A 390 -8.34 21.04 3.78
N GLU A 391 -8.30 21.68 4.96
CA GLU A 391 -8.96 21.16 6.16
C GLU A 391 -10.49 21.20 6.09
N ASP A 392 -11.06 22.01 5.23
CA ASP A 392 -12.52 22.10 5.01
C ASP A 392 -13.00 20.81 4.32
N LEU A 393 -13.79 20.03 5.07
CA LEU A 393 -14.34 18.76 4.60
C LEU A 393 -15.32 18.93 3.44
N ASP A 394 -16.10 19.99 3.40
CA ASP A 394 -17.06 20.23 2.31
C ASP A 394 -16.28 20.50 1.01
N ARG A 395 -15.17 21.25 1.07
CA ARG A 395 -14.24 21.41 -0.05
C ARG A 395 -13.59 20.10 -0.47
N GLN A 396 -13.15 19.25 0.48
CA GLN A 396 -12.58 17.94 0.17
C GLN A 396 -13.59 17.03 -0.53
N HIS A 397 -14.83 17.02 -0.07
CA HIS A 397 -15.91 16.24 -0.72
C HIS A 397 -16.30 16.78 -2.10
N ASP A 398 -16.23 18.09 -2.30
CA ASP A 398 -16.45 18.70 -3.63
C ASP A 398 -15.31 18.33 -4.60
N ILE A 399 -14.07 18.36 -4.17
CA ILE A 399 -12.90 17.88 -4.93
C ILE A 399 -13.08 16.40 -5.30
N GLY A 400 -13.56 15.57 -4.38
CA GLY A 400 -13.75 14.14 -4.55
C GLY A 400 -12.46 13.34 -4.46
N GLU A 401 -12.39 12.18 -5.12
CA GLU A 401 -11.23 11.29 -5.07
C GLU A 401 -9.97 11.96 -5.64
N LEU A 402 -8.98 12.16 -4.78
CA LEU A 402 -7.70 12.74 -5.17
C LEU A 402 -6.56 12.20 -4.30
N LYS A 403 -5.64 11.44 -4.91
CA LYS A 403 -4.54 10.77 -4.20
C LYS A 403 -3.22 11.52 -4.38
N ILE A 404 -2.79 12.22 -3.32
CA ILE A 404 -1.46 12.85 -3.27
C ILE A 404 -0.45 11.86 -2.67
N LYS A 405 0.70 11.70 -3.32
CA LYS A 405 1.78 10.81 -2.88
C LYS A 405 3.12 11.56 -2.85
N ILE A 406 3.78 11.58 -1.68
CA ILE A 406 4.96 12.41 -1.43
C ILE A 406 6.17 11.53 -1.09
N SER A 407 7.29 11.77 -1.76
CA SER A 407 8.56 11.12 -1.47
C SER A 407 9.66 12.14 -1.26
N GLY A 408 10.41 12.05 -0.17
CA GLY A 408 11.54 12.94 0.14
C GLY A 408 12.80 12.68 -0.69
N CYS A 409 12.81 11.69 -1.59
CA CYS A 409 13.91 11.41 -2.52
C CYS A 409 13.50 10.48 -3.66
N ILE A 410 14.44 10.29 -4.62
CA ILE A 410 14.27 9.43 -5.80
C ILE A 410 14.04 7.94 -5.50
N ASN A 411 14.17 7.46 -4.26
CA ASN A 411 13.83 6.09 -3.90
C ASN A 411 12.33 5.81 -3.96
N ALA A 412 11.51 6.86 -4.01
CA ALA A 412 10.05 6.82 -4.20
C ALA A 412 9.33 5.92 -3.18
N CYS A 413 9.72 5.99 -1.91
CA CYS A 413 9.09 5.19 -0.85
C CYS A 413 7.62 5.60 -0.61
N GLY A 414 7.27 6.87 -0.86
CA GLY A 414 5.90 7.38 -0.82
C GLY A 414 5.13 7.19 -2.13
N HIS A 415 5.69 6.47 -3.11
CA HIS A 415 5.03 6.10 -4.39
C HIS A 415 4.58 7.30 -5.26
N HIS A 416 5.30 8.43 -5.22
CA HIS A 416 4.93 9.65 -5.93
C HIS A 416 4.71 9.48 -7.44
N HIS A 417 5.43 8.58 -8.10
CA HIS A 417 5.26 8.36 -9.56
C HIS A 417 3.86 7.92 -9.97
N VAL A 418 3.10 7.32 -9.05
CA VAL A 418 1.74 6.82 -9.28
C VAL A 418 0.72 7.51 -8.36
N GLY A 419 1.00 8.73 -7.91
CA GLY A 419 0.00 9.61 -7.32
C GLY A 419 -0.80 10.32 -8.41
N HIS A 420 -2.08 10.59 -8.19
CA HIS A 420 -2.83 11.53 -9.03
C HIS A 420 -2.09 12.85 -9.10
N ILE A 421 -1.58 13.30 -7.95
CA ILE A 421 -0.54 14.31 -7.80
C ILE A 421 0.63 13.65 -7.07
N GLY A 422 1.78 13.59 -7.72
CA GLY A 422 3.02 13.09 -7.14
C GLY A 422 3.95 14.23 -6.77
N ILE A 423 4.56 14.17 -5.58
CA ILE A 423 5.51 15.18 -5.11
C ILE A 423 6.84 14.50 -4.79
N LEU A 424 7.90 14.91 -5.46
CA LEU A 424 9.27 14.42 -5.25
C LEU A 424 10.14 15.50 -4.66
N GLY A 425 10.64 15.25 -3.46
CA GLY A 425 11.69 16.08 -2.86
C GLY A 425 13.05 15.91 -3.56
N VAL A 426 13.64 17.01 -3.93
CA VAL A 426 14.95 17.09 -4.59
C VAL A 426 15.82 18.14 -3.88
N ASP A 427 17.12 17.91 -3.82
CA ASP A 427 18.10 18.87 -3.35
C ASP A 427 18.68 19.65 -4.54
N LYS A 428 18.77 20.96 -4.41
CA LYS A 428 19.49 21.84 -5.33
C LYS A 428 20.41 22.76 -4.54
N ARG A 429 21.68 22.37 -4.45
CA ARG A 429 22.73 23.15 -3.77
C ARG A 429 22.47 23.36 -2.27
N GLY A 430 21.90 22.36 -1.61
CA GLY A 430 21.59 22.42 -0.18
C GLY A 430 20.22 23.01 0.16
N GLU A 431 19.40 23.35 -0.85
CA GLU A 431 18.04 23.82 -0.66
C GLU A 431 17.03 22.77 -1.10
N GLU A 432 15.92 22.66 -0.35
CA GLU A 432 14.83 21.72 -0.61
C GLU A 432 13.90 22.26 -1.70
N PHE A 433 13.70 21.46 -2.73
CA PHE A 433 12.72 21.71 -3.79
C PHE A 433 11.82 20.50 -3.98
N TYR A 434 10.65 20.72 -4.57
CA TYR A 434 9.60 19.72 -4.76
C TYR A 434 9.15 19.71 -6.20
N GLN A 435 9.41 18.59 -6.88
CA GLN A 435 8.97 18.37 -8.25
C GLN A 435 7.60 17.73 -8.25
N ILE A 436 6.67 18.30 -9.02
CA ILE A 436 5.29 17.79 -9.11
C ILE A 436 5.11 17.00 -10.40
N THR A 437 4.39 15.88 -10.29
CA THR A 437 3.88 15.08 -11.42
C THR A 437 2.37 14.95 -11.31
N LEU A 438 1.66 14.87 -12.45
CA LEU A 438 0.20 14.72 -12.52
C LEU A 438 -0.19 13.49 -13.36
N GLY A 439 -1.32 12.89 -13.05
CA GLY A 439 -1.92 11.83 -13.85
C GLY A 439 -1.42 10.42 -13.58
N GLY A 440 -0.62 10.21 -12.52
CA GLY A 440 -0.22 8.87 -12.12
C GLY A 440 -1.38 8.08 -11.49
N SER A 441 -1.35 6.76 -11.65
CA SER A 441 -2.26 5.81 -10.99
C SER A 441 -1.50 4.55 -10.58
N GLY A 442 -1.78 4.05 -9.37
CA GLY A 442 -1.28 2.76 -8.88
C GLY A 442 -2.35 1.66 -8.91
N ALA A 443 -3.54 1.94 -9.41
CA ALA A 443 -4.68 1.04 -9.50
C ALA A 443 -4.64 0.18 -10.78
N GLU A 444 -5.75 -0.44 -11.15
CA GLU A 444 -5.90 -1.28 -12.35
C GLU A 444 -5.56 -0.55 -13.65
N ASP A 445 -5.72 0.77 -13.68
CA ASP A 445 -5.39 1.68 -14.77
C ASP A 445 -3.99 2.30 -14.65
N ALA A 446 -3.06 1.57 -14.07
CA ALA A 446 -1.72 2.01 -13.67
C ALA A 446 -1.02 2.87 -14.72
N ALA A 447 -0.59 4.03 -14.31
CA ALA A 447 0.11 5.01 -15.13
C ALA A 447 1.18 5.77 -14.32
N LEU A 448 2.23 6.21 -14.97
CA LEU A 448 3.20 7.15 -14.40
C LEU A 448 2.73 8.58 -14.62
N GLY A 449 2.92 9.43 -13.60
CA GLY A 449 2.59 10.84 -13.73
C GLY A 449 3.60 11.61 -14.61
N ASP A 450 3.09 12.62 -15.31
CA ASP A 450 3.89 13.52 -16.14
C ASP A 450 4.44 14.68 -15.30
N ILE A 451 5.72 15.02 -15.52
CA ILE A 451 6.37 16.15 -14.84
C ILE A 451 5.74 17.48 -15.32
N VAL A 452 5.23 18.27 -14.38
CA VAL A 452 4.55 19.54 -14.70
C VAL A 452 5.54 20.59 -15.23
N GLY A 453 6.73 20.70 -14.63
CA GLY A 453 7.72 21.69 -15.02
C GLY A 453 8.84 21.84 -13.98
N ARG A 454 9.28 23.09 -13.72
CA ARG A 454 10.29 23.35 -12.69
C ARG A 454 9.78 22.97 -11.30
N ALA A 455 10.69 22.57 -10.42
CA ALA A 455 10.37 22.29 -9.02
C ALA A 455 10.10 23.58 -8.25
N PHE A 456 9.27 23.47 -7.20
CA PHE A 456 8.87 24.56 -6.31
C PHE A 456 9.69 24.52 -5.02
N GLY A 457 9.96 25.68 -4.42
CA GLY A 457 10.52 25.78 -3.08
C GLY A 457 9.55 25.30 -2.00
N TYR A 458 10.06 25.12 -0.79
CA TYR A 458 9.26 24.67 0.35
C TYR A 458 8.02 25.54 0.61
N ASP A 459 8.18 26.85 0.56
CA ASP A 459 7.10 27.81 0.82
C ASP A 459 6.10 27.94 -0.37
N GLU A 460 6.50 27.49 -1.56
CA GLU A 460 5.70 27.59 -2.79
C GLU A 460 4.85 26.36 -3.08
N VAL A 461 5.31 25.16 -2.67
CA VAL A 461 4.72 23.89 -3.10
C VAL A 461 3.25 23.75 -2.70
N THR A 462 2.86 24.20 -1.50
CA THR A 462 1.46 24.14 -1.04
C THR A 462 0.54 25.00 -1.91
N GLY A 463 0.98 26.22 -2.28
CA GLY A 463 0.24 27.09 -3.19
C GLY A 463 0.13 26.49 -4.62
N ALA A 464 1.20 25.83 -5.08
CA ALA A 464 1.16 25.14 -6.36
C ALA A 464 0.12 23.98 -6.37
N ILE A 465 0.01 23.22 -5.27
CA ILE A 465 -1.04 22.18 -5.16
C ILE A 465 -2.44 22.81 -5.17
N GLU A 466 -2.65 23.94 -4.49
CA GLU A 466 -3.93 24.65 -4.53
C GLU A 466 -4.28 25.08 -5.96
N THR A 467 -3.34 25.69 -6.68
CA THR A 467 -3.52 26.06 -8.08
C THR A 467 -3.91 24.87 -8.97
N ILE A 468 -3.27 23.70 -8.76
CA ILE A 468 -3.61 22.47 -9.49
C ILE A 468 -5.04 22.03 -9.19
N VAL A 469 -5.44 22.04 -7.93
CA VAL A 469 -6.80 21.64 -7.51
C VAL A 469 -7.84 22.60 -8.07
N ASP A 470 -7.61 23.91 -8.00
CA ASP A 470 -8.53 24.93 -8.52
C ASP A 470 -8.66 24.84 -10.06
N THR A 471 -7.56 24.56 -10.75
CA THR A 471 -7.57 24.27 -12.19
C THR A 471 -8.43 23.04 -12.49
N TYR A 472 -8.25 21.95 -11.75
CA TYR A 472 -9.07 20.76 -11.90
C TYR A 472 -10.56 21.05 -11.69
N VAL A 473 -10.91 21.75 -10.61
CA VAL A 473 -12.31 22.10 -10.30
C VAL A 473 -12.92 22.96 -11.42
N THR A 474 -12.13 23.83 -12.04
CA THR A 474 -12.56 24.68 -13.16
C THR A 474 -12.74 23.88 -14.45
N GLU A 475 -11.83 22.96 -14.75
CA GLU A 475 -11.78 22.20 -16.00
C GLU A 475 -12.70 20.97 -15.99
N ARG A 476 -13.07 20.43 -14.82
CA ARG A 476 -13.87 19.20 -14.73
C ARG A 476 -15.26 19.36 -15.33
N SER A 477 -15.69 18.38 -16.07
CA SER A 477 -17.09 18.20 -16.43
C SER A 477 -17.88 17.63 -15.24
N ASN A 478 -19.21 17.71 -15.25
CA ASN A 478 -20.04 17.27 -14.14
C ASN A 478 -19.75 15.80 -13.74
N GLY A 479 -19.32 15.60 -12.52
CA GLY A 479 -19.03 14.27 -11.94
C GLY A 479 -17.67 13.65 -12.32
N GLU A 480 -16.83 14.35 -13.11
CA GLU A 480 -15.48 13.84 -13.41
C GLU A 480 -14.58 13.83 -12.17
N ARG A 481 -13.83 12.73 -12.00
CA ARG A 481 -12.73 12.64 -11.05
C ARG A 481 -11.48 13.34 -11.60
N PHE A 482 -10.53 13.62 -10.73
CA PHE A 482 -9.26 14.27 -11.12
C PHE A 482 -8.55 13.56 -12.29
N LEU A 483 -8.41 12.23 -12.24
CA LEU A 483 -7.75 11.48 -13.32
C LEU A 483 -8.52 11.53 -14.65
N ASP A 484 -9.84 11.49 -14.60
CA ASP A 484 -10.67 11.54 -15.80
C ASP A 484 -10.54 12.91 -16.46
N THR A 485 -10.59 13.99 -15.67
CA THR A 485 -10.36 15.37 -16.15
C THR A 485 -8.95 15.50 -16.72
N TYR A 486 -7.91 15.08 -15.98
CA TYR A 486 -6.52 15.16 -16.42
C TYR A 486 -6.30 14.43 -17.77
N ARG A 487 -6.84 13.22 -17.89
CA ARG A 487 -6.73 12.42 -19.13
C ARG A 487 -7.43 13.05 -20.31
N ARG A 488 -8.50 13.82 -20.07
CA ARG A 488 -9.23 14.54 -21.11
C ARG A 488 -8.54 15.84 -21.54
N VAL A 489 -8.10 16.66 -20.57
CA VAL A 489 -7.55 18.00 -20.89
C VAL A 489 -6.03 18.00 -21.04
N GLY A 490 -5.34 16.99 -20.54
CA GLY A 490 -3.88 16.88 -20.53
C GLY A 490 -3.20 17.84 -19.58
N LEU A 491 -1.87 17.94 -19.70
CA LEU A 491 -1.01 18.74 -18.83
C LEU A 491 -1.13 20.27 -19.07
N GLY A 492 -1.59 20.68 -20.25
CA GLY A 492 -1.57 22.06 -20.70
C GLY A 492 -2.17 23.09 -19.73
N PRO A 493 -3.47 22.98 -19.36
CA PRO A 493 -4.13 23.92 -18.46
C PRO A 493 -3.44 24.06 -17.10
N PHE A 494 -2.99 22.96 -16.53
CA PHE A 494 -2.27 22.95 -15.24
C PHE A 494 -0.92 23.66 -15.33
N LYS A 495 -0.20 23.46 -16.44
CA LYS A 495 1.10 24.09 -16.65
C LYS A 495 0.94 25.59 -16.89
N GLU A 496 -0.06 26.01 -17.64
CA GLU A 496 -0.41 27.41 -17.85
C GLU A 496 -0.78 28.11 -16.54
N ALA A 497 -1.61 27.46 -15.71
CA ALA A 497 -2.02 28.01 -14.42
C ALA A 497 -0.83 28.18 -13.45
N LEU A 498 0.17 27.26 -13.48
CA LEU A 498 1.32 27.29 -12.58
C LEU A 498 2.45 28.22 -13.02
N TYR A 499 2.64 28.42 -14.32
CA TYR A 499 3.82 29.12 -14.87
C TYR A 499 3.48 30.27 -15.81
N GLY A 500 2.20 30.49 -16.12
CA GLY A 500 1.75 31.43 -17.13
C GLY A 500 1.89 30.89 -18.56
N THR A 501 1.34 31.60 -19.52
CA THR A 501 1.57 31.36 -20.96
C THR A 501 3.04 31.61 -21.30
N ALA A 502 3.73 30.61 -21.84
CA ALA A 502 5.12 30.71 -22.28
C ALA A 502 5.26 31.59 -23.53
#